data_6014461ef0a3d1bc6cf0e7b8d998cc77
#
_entry.id   6014461ef0a3d1bc6cf0e7b8d998cc77
#
_cell.length_a   1.000
_cell.length_b   1.000
_cell.length_c   1.000
_cell.angle_alpha   90.00
_cell.angle_beta   90.00
_cell.angle_gamma   90.00
#
_symmetry.space_group_name_H-M   'P 1'
#
loop_
_entity.id
_entity.type
_entity.pdbx_description
1 polymer ?
#
loop_
_entity_poly.entity_id
_entity_poly.type
_entity_poly.pdbx_seq_one_letter_code
_entity_poly.pdbx_strand_id
1 'polypeptide(L)'
;MSLMNWIKNSAVILITCICICPSLRAAEECDKALPEYEAILKSGLKSGALYYNIANCYLEKGQVGKAILNYKRAMYFIPRDSAVRINYGYALSRTRQRDTTAKSPYFITLLNGAFNFFSLKETVLIFFICYFLAAALIIMKKFVKKHRFALGGLSILFIMATIMIAMPLSNKIKEAEKEAIIISGTTDARMEPASDATSLFPLYEGMKVYVIKSNEGWCKIKRPDNKTGWIAAKDLSMVTGPSTQF
;
A
#
# COMPACT_ATOMS: atom_id res chain seq x y z
N MET A 1 -33.14 48.19 17.52
CA MET A 1 -32.21 47.03 17.77
C MET A 1 -32.50 45.86 16.83
N SER A 2 -32.84 46.05 15.56
CA SER A 2 -33.26 44.90 14.73
C SER A 2 -32.54 44.76 13.38
N LEU A 3 -32.23 45.86 12.69
CA LEU A 3 -31.67 45.77 11.33
C LEU A 3 -30.18 45.32 11.34
N MET A 4 -29.40 45.84 12.27
CA MET A 4 -27.95 45.56 12.38
C MET A 4 -27.67 44.13 12.86
N ASN A 5 -28.53 43.54 13.70
CA ASN A 5 -28.45 42.14 14.10
C ASN A 5 -28.85 41.16 12.96
N TRP A 6 -29.84 41.59 12.14
CA TRP A 6 -30.27 40.81 10.98
C TRP A 6 -29.16 40.74 9.91
N ILE A 7 -28.49 41.88 9.65
CA ILE A 7 -27.34 41.94 8.70
C ILE A 7 -26.16 41.12 9.20
N LYS A 8 -25.85 41.15 10.51
CA LYS A 8 -24.77 40.31 11.09
C LYS A 8 -25.10 38.84 10.98
N ASN A 9 -26.32 38.42 11.28
CA ASN A 9 -26.74 37.02 11.17
C ASN A 9 -26.76 36.54 9.70
N SER A 10 -27.21 37.38 8.76
CA SER A 10 -27.20 37.06 7.34
C SER A 10 -25.77 36.95 6.79
N ALA A 11 -24.85 37.82 7.24
CA ALA A 11 -23.44 37.73 6.86
C ALA A 11 -22.77 36.49 7.42
N VAL A 12 -23.07 36.09 8.66
CA VAL A 12 -22.55 34.84 9.27
C VAL A 12 -23.10 33.62 8.52
N ILE A 13 -24.39 33.60 8.16
CA ILE A 13 -24.98 32.51 7.38
C ILE A 13 -24.37 32.44 5.97
N LEU A 14 -24.10 33.58 5.33
CA LEU A 14 -23.45 33.62 4.02
C LEU A 14 -21.99 33.12 4.07
N ILE A 15 -21.25 33.49 5.11
CA ILE A 15 -19.87 33.04 5.33
C ILE A 15 -19.82 31.53 5.64
N THR A 16 -20.75 31.02 6.45
CA THR A 16 -20.85 29.59 6.72
C THR A 16 -21.26 28.79 5.46
N CYS A 17 -22.17 29.29 4.63
CA CYS A 17 -22.51 28.68 3.35
C CYS A 17 -21.31 28.64 2.37
N ILE A 18 -20.50 29.72 2.33
CA ILE A 18 -19.30 29.78 1.46
C ILE A 18 -18.21 28.79 1.96
N CYS A 19 -18.08 28.57 3.27
CA CYS A 19 -17.13 27.63 3.84
C CYS A 19 -17.55 26.15 3.69
N ILE A 20 -18.85 25.85 3.57
CA ILE A 20 -19.36 24.47 3.37
C ILE A 20 -19.28 24.06 1.88
N CYS A 21 -19.27 25.01 0.95
CA CYS A 21 -19.31 24.76 -0.49
C CYS A 21 -18.12 23.98 -1.08
N PRO A 22 -16.84 24.15 -0.63
CA PRO A 22 -15.71 23.44 -1.25
C PRO A 22 -15.71 21.93 -0.95
N SER A 23 -16.04 21.51 0.25
CA SER A 23 -16.05 20.08 0.63
C SER A 23 -17.23 19.32 0.00
N LEU A 24 -18.41 19.94 -0.09
CA LEU A 24 -19.56 19.37 -0.81
C LEU A 24 -19.28 19.24 -2.31
N ARG A 25 -18.62 20.22 -2.91
CA ARG A 25 -18.26 20.20 -4.32
C ARG A 25 -17.19 19.14 -4.63
N ALA A 26 -16.20 19.00 -3.77
CA ALA A 26 -15.17 17.95 -3.91
C ALA A 26 -15.77 16.54 -3.77
N ALA A 27 -16.71 16.33 -2.85
CA ALA A 27 -17.40 15.05 -2.70
C ALA A 27 -18.26 14.72 -3.93
N GLU A 28 -19.00 15.70 -4.49
CA GLU A 28 -19.81 15.52 -5.70
C GLU A 28 -18.93 15.21 -6.93
N GLU A 29 -17.78 15.87 -7.05
CA GLU A 29 -16.81 15.60 -8.11
C GLU A 29 -16.24 14.18 -8.00
N CYS A 30 -15.95 13.73 -6.79
CA CYS A 30 -15.52 12.37 -6.52
C CYS A 30 -16.60 11.31 -6.82
N ASP A 31 -17.89 11.62 -6.59
CA ASP A 31 -18.98 10.71 -6.91
C ASP A 31 -19.11 10.46 -8.42
N LYS A 32 -18.78 11.45 -9.24
CA LYS A 32 -18.76 11.33 -10.71
C LYS A 32 -17.48 10.66 -11.21
N ALA A 33 -16.34 11.01 -10.63
CA ALA A 33 -15.02 10.53 -11.08
C ALA A 33 -14.73 9.07 -10.67
N LEU A 34 -15.21 8.63 -9.49
CA LEU A 34 -14.90 7.33 -8.95
C LEU A 34 -15.35 6.16 -9.84
N PRO A 35 -16.58 6.12 -10.40
CA PRO A 35 -17.01 5.09 -11.33
C PRO A 35 -16.15 5.03 -12.61
N GLU A 36 -15.70 6.19 -13.11
CA GLU A 36 -14.83 6.29 -14.27
C GLU A 36 -13.45 5.67 -13.97
N TYR A 37 -12.85 6.04 -12.84
CA TYR A 37 -11.58 5.47 -12.40
C TYR A 37 -11.66 3.95 -12.19
N GLU A 38 -12.76 3.46 -11.62
CA GLU A 38 -12.98 2.03 -11.43
C GLU A 38 -13.18 1.30 -12.78
N ALA A 39 -13.83 1.92 -13.77
CA ALA A 39 -13.94 1.39 -15.12
C ALA A 39 -12.57 1.28 -15.79
N ILE A 40 -11.71 2.30 -15.62
CA ILE A 40 -10.31 2.25 -16.11
C ILE A 40 -9.54 1.11 -15.44
N LEU A 41 -9.70 0.89 -14.12
CA LEU A 41 -9.07 -0.26 -13.46
C LEU A 41 -9.58 -1.61 -13.99
N LYS A 42 -10.88 -1.71 -14.27
CA LYS A 42 -11.48 -2.93 -14.85
C LYS A 42 -10.99 -3.22 -16.28
N SER A 43 -10.64 -2.19 -17.05
CA SER A 43 -10.00 -2.37 -18.37
C SER A 43 -8.56 -2.91 -18.28
N GLY A 44 -8.01 -3.08 -17.07
CA GLY A 44 -6.66 -3.58 -16.84
C GLY A 44 -5.58 -2.50 -16.72
N LEU A 45 -5.90 -1.23 -16.99
CA LEU A 45 -4.96 -0.13 -16.86
C LEU A 45 -4.73 0.21 -15.39
N LYS A 46 -3.49 0.06 -14.92
CA LYS A 46 -3.09 0.32 -13.54
C LYS A 46 -1.93 1.31 -13.50
N SER A 47 -2.09 2.42 -12.80
CA SER A 47 -1.03 3.42 -12.58
C SER A 47 -1.06 3.99 -11.18
N GLY A 48 0.08 4.54 -10.73
CA GLY A 48 0.19 5.17 -9.43
C GLY A 48 -0.74 6.38 -9.29
N ALA A 49 -0.82 7.21 -10.33
CA ALA A 49 -1.70 8.38 -10.35
C ALA A 49 -3.19 8.00 -10.27
N LEU A 50 -3.61 6.93 -10.98
CA LEU A 50 -4.99 6.45 -10.93
C LEU A 50 -5.36 6.00 -9.51
N TYR A 51 -4.53 5.17 -8.88
CA TYR A 51 -4.77 4.74 -7.50
C TYR A 51 -4.72 5.90 -6.50
N TYR A 52 -3.86 6.89 -6.72
CA TYR A 52 -3.81 8.09 -5.88
C TYR A 52 -5.11 8.90 -5.96
N ASN A 53 -5.64 9.13 -7.15
CA ASN A 53 -6.90 9.85 -7.34
C ASN A 53 -8.09 9.10 -6.72
N ILE A 54 -8.16 7.77 -6.90
CA ILE A 54 -9.16 6.92 -6.25
C ILE A 54 -9.05 7.02 -4.72
N ALA A 55 -7.82 7.01 -4.19
CA ALA A 55 -7.59 7.11 -2.75
C ALA A 55 -8.06 8.45 -2.19
N ASN A 56 -7.78 9.57 -2.89
CA ASN A 56 -8.26 10.89 -2.51
C ASN A 56 -9.80 10.92 -2.46
N CYS A 57 -10.46 10.38 -3.48
CA CYS A 57 -11.92 10.32 -3.51
C CYS A 57 -12.50 9.49 -2.36
N TYR A 58 -11.93 8.34 -2.04
CA TYR A 58 -12.36 7.56 -0.88
C TYR A 58 -12.11 8.28 0.45
N LEU A 59 -11.02 9.05 0.55
CA LEU A 59 -10.71 9.83 1.74
C LEU A 59 -11.70 10.97 1.96
N GLU A 60 -12.08 11.70 0.90
CA GLU A 60 -13.13 12.75 0.92
C GLU A 60 -14.49 12.15 1.32
N LYS A 61 -14.80 10.94 0.88
CA LYS A 61 -16.02 10.21 1.25
C LYS A 61 -15.97 9.61 2.66
N GLY A 62 -14.89 9.82 3.41
CA GLY A 62 -14.70 9.25 4.75
C GLY A 62 -14.47 7.74 4.79
N GLN A 63 -14.29 7.07 3.64
CA GLN A 63 -13.99 5.63 3.55
C GLN A 63 -12.48 5.40 3.70
N VAL A 64 -11.99 5.61 4.91
CA VAL A 64 -10.56 5.71 5.21
C VAL A 64 -9.81 4.41 4.89
N GLY A 65 -10.38 3.24 5.15
CA GLY A 65 -9.75 1.96 4.83
C GLY A 65 -9.53 1.75 3.32
N LYS A 66 -10.51 2.14 2.50
CA LYS A 66 -10.37 2.09 1.04
C LYS A 66 -9.37 3.12 0.54
N ALA A 67 -9.30 4.29 1.16
CA ALA A 67 -8.28 5.30 0.85
C ALA A 67 -6.87 4.75 1.13
N ILE A 68 -6.64 4.20 2.33
CA ILE A 68 -5.37 3.58 2.72
C ILE A 68 -4.97 2.46 1.76
N LEU A 69 -5.91 1.59 1.37
CA LEU A 69 -5.68 0.54 0.38
C LEU A 69 -5.16 1.11 -0.95
N ASN A 70 -5.81 2.14 -1.47
CA ASN A 70 -5.46 2.71 -2.77
C ASN A 70 -4.19 3.55 -2.71
N TYR A 71 -3.91 4.27 -1.62
CA TYR A 71 -2.59 4.90 -1.41
C TYR A 71 -1.48 3.85 -1.35
N LYS A 72 -1.69 2.72 -0.69
CA LYS A 72 -0.73 1.60 -0.69
C LYS A 72 -0.47 1.08 -2.10
N ARG A 73 -1.53 0.89 -2.90
CA ARG A 73 -1.41 0.50 -4.31
C ARG A 73 -0.64 1.55 -5.12
N ALA A 74 -0.92 2.85 -4.93
CA ALA A 74 -0.19 3.93 -5.57
C ALA A 74 1.32 3.86 -5.26
N MET A 75 1.69 3.64 -3.99
CA MET A 75 3.09 3.54 -3.55
C MET A 75 3.86 2.39 -4.22
N TYR A 76 3.20 1.33 -4.71
CA TYR A 76 3.88 0.29 -5.51
C TYR A 76 4.37 0.80 -6.85
N PHE A 77 3.65 1.74 -7.47
CA PHE A 77 3.98 2.30 -8.78
C PHE A 77 4.89 3.52 -8.66
N ILE A 78 4.62 4.38 -7.67
CA ILE A 78 5.29 5.68 -7.48
C ILE A 78 5.78 5.84 -6.02
N PRO A 79 6.74 5.01 -5.55
CA PRO A 79 7.15 4.97 -4.14
C PRO A 79 7.83 6.25 -3.66
N ARG A 80 8.35 7.09 -4.58
CA ARG A 80 9.05 8.36 -4.28
C ARG A 80 8.14 9.57 -4.24
N ASP A 81 6.87 9.42 -4.62
CA ASP A 81 5.92 10.52 -4.63
C ASP A 81 5.60 10.97 -3.20
N SER A 82 5.92 12.23 -2.91
CA SER A 82 5.73 12.81 -1.57
C SER A 82 4.25 13.04 -1.25
N ALA A 83 3.43 13.42 -2.23
CA ALA A 83 2.01 13.66 -2.03
C ALA A 83 1.28 12.38 -1.63
N VAL A 84 1.59 11.26 -2.31
CA VAL A 84 1.04 9.94 -1.94
C VAL A 84 1.42 9.57 -0.51
N ARG A 85 2.68 9.79 -0.12
CA ARG A 85 3.17 9.44 1.23
C ARG A 85 2.54 10.31 2.32
N ILE A 86 2.40 11.60 2.08
CA ILE A 86 1.79 12.55 3.02
C ILE A 86 0.31 12.20 3.20
N ASN A 87 -0.44 12.03 2.11
CA ASN A 87 -1.86 11.71 2.18
C ASN A 87 -2.13 10.33 2.79
N TYR A 88 -1.25 9.34 2.51
CA TYR A 88 -1.28 8.05 3.18
C TYR A 88 -1.08 8.19 4.70
N GLY A 89 -0.09 8.98 5.14
CA GLY A 89 0.14 9.28 6.56
C GLY A 89 -1.04 9.97 7.21
N TYR A 90 -1.65 10.94 6.50
CA TYR A 90 -2.86 11.61 6.96
C TYR A 90 -4.05 10.63 7.08
N ALA A 91 -4.27 9.76 6.10
CA ALA A 91 -5.31 8.74 6.17
C ALA A 91 -5.08 7.79 7.37
N LEU A 92 -3.85 7.35 7.62
CA LEU A 92 -3.50 6.54 8.79
C LEU A 92 -3.80 7.24 10.11
N SER A 93 -3.53 8.54 10.22
CA SER A 93 -3.82 9.31 11.45
C SER A 93 -5.30 9.38 11.78
N ARG A 94 -6.18 9.17 10.81
CA ARG A 94 -7.64 9.12 10.99
C ARG A 94 -8.17 7.76 11.46
N THR A 95 -7.31 6.73 11.48
CA THR A 95 -7.70 5.39 11.95
C THR A 95 -7.37 5.20 13.42
N ARG A 96 -8.04 4.24 14.06
CA ARG A 96 -7.71 3.79 15.43
C ARG A 96 -6.51 2.85 15.47
N GLN A 97 -5.68 2.84 14.43
CA GLN A 97 -4.53 1.96 14.36
C GLN A 97 -3.50 2.38 15.43
N ARG A 98 -3.35 1.57 16.48
CA ARG A 98 -2.13 1.59 17.28
C ARG A 98 -1.02 0.98 16.44
N ASP A 99 0.13 1.65 16.38
CA ASP A 99 1.34 1.11 15.75
C ASP A 99 1.66 -0.25 16.37
N THR A 100 1.21 -1.31 15.72
CA THR A 100 1.51 -2.70 16.08
C THR A 100 2.78 -3.20 15.38
N THR A 101 3.48 -2.30 14.70
CA THR A 101 4.75 -2.65 14.03
C THR A 101 5.79 -2.97 15.10
N ALA A 102 6.24 -4.23 15.13
CA ALA A 102 7.41 -4.61 15.90
C ALA A 102 8.59 -3.71 15.48
N LYS A 103 9.26 -3.08 16.46
CA LYS A 103 10.45 -2.26 16.20
C LYS A 103 11.53 -3.14 15.58
N SER A 104 11.73 -3.01 14.27
CA SER A 104 12.82 -3.69 13.60
C SER A 104 14.16 -3.07 14.01
N PRO A 105 15.24 -3.85 14.10
CA PRO A 105 16.58 -3.32 14.30
C PRO A 105 16.90 -2.21 13.30
N TYR A 106 17.62 -1.18 13.75
CA TYR A 106 17.93 0.02 12.94
C TYR A 106 18.51 -0.33 11.55
N PHE A 107 19.40 -1.31 11.49
CA PHE A 107 20.03 -1.76 10.24
C PHE A 107 18.99 -2.33 9.25
N ILE A 108 18.02 -3.13 9.73
CA ILE A 108 16.93 -3.67 8.90
C ILE A 108 16.02 -2.55 8.41
N THR A 109 15.75 -1.55 9.25
CA THR A 109 14.95 -0.37 8.87
C THR A 109 15.64 0.44 7.77
N LEU A 110 16.96 0.62 7.86
CA LEU A 110 17.75 1.32 6.86
C LEU A 110 17.76 0.55 5.52
N LEU A 111 18.00 -0.75 5.55
CA LEU A 111 17.93 -1.61 4.35
C LEU A 111 16.54 -1.57 3.71
N ASN A 112 15.50 -1.75 4.51
CA ASN A 112 14.12 -1.68 4.02
C ASN A 112 13.82 -0.28 3.43
N GLY A 113 14.34 0.80 4.00
CA GLY A 113 14.24 2.15 3.45
C GLY A 113 14.87 2.25 2.07
N ALA A 114 16.10 1.75 1.90
CA ALA A 114 16.79 1.74 0.62
C ALA A 114 16.05 0.90 -0.44
N PHE A 115 15.56 -0.29 -0.06
CA PHE A 115 14.79 -1.15 -0.98
C PHE A 115 13.39 -0.58 -1.31
N ASN A 116 12.76 0.13 -0.38
CA ASN A 116 11.47 0.77 -0.60
C ASN A 116 11.57 2.07 -1.40
N PHE A 117 12.77 2.62 -1.57
CA PHE A 117 13.03 3.76 -2.45
C PHE A 117 12.81 3.40 -3.92
N PHE A 118 13.11 2.16 -4.31
CA PHE A 118 12.91 1.67 -5.67
C PHE A 118 11.54 0.98 -5.82
N SER A 119 10.90 1.21 -6.95
CA SER A 119 9.70 0.45 -7.33
C SER A 119 10.06 -1.02 -7.57
N LEU A 120 9.06 -1.91 -7.53
CA LEU A 120 9.30 -3.33 -7.82
C LEU A 120 9.94 -3.53 -9.20
N LYS A 121 9.44 -2.80 -10.22
CA LYS A 121 9.97 -2.86 -11.60
C LYS A 121 11.43 -2.44 -11.67
N GLU A 122 11.81 -1.34 -11.00
CA GLU A 122 13.19 -0.87 -10.95
C GLU A 122 14.11 -1.87 -10.23
N THR A 123 13.66 -2.45 -9.12
CA THR A 123 14.44 -3.47 -8.38
C THR A 123 14.69 -4.70 -9.24
N VAL A 124 13.68 -5.18 -9.97
CA VAL A 124 13.81 -6.30 -10.92
C VAL A 124 14.79 -5.94 -12.05
N LEU A 125 14.70 -4.73 -12.60
CA LEU A 125 15.62 -4.28 -13.64
C LEU A 125 17.07 -4.25 -13.14
N ILE A 126 17.32 -3.68 -11.95
CA ILE A 126 18.66 -3.63 -11.33
C ILE A 126 19.19 -5.05 -11.10
N PHE A 127 18.35 -5.98 -10.63
CA PHE A 127 18.70 -7.38 -10.46
C PHE A 127 19.19 -7.99 -11.78
N PHE A 128 18.47 -7.83 -12.88
CA PHE A 128 18.86 -8.35 -14.18
C PHE A 128 20.14 -7.69 -14.73
N ILE A 129 20.31 -6.38 -14.54
CA ILE A 129 21.53 -5.67 -14.94
C ILE A 129 22.75 -6.25 -14.20
N CYS A 130 22.67 -6.41 -12.88
CA CYS A 130 23.75 -7.02 -12.10
C CYS A 130 24.05 -8.46 -12.54
N TYR A 131 23.01 -9.25 -12.80
CA TYR A 131 23.12 -10.64 -13.25
C TYR A 131 23.83 -10.73 -14.62
N PHE A 132 23.41 -9.96 -15.61
CA PHE A 132 24.00 -9.98 -16.94
C PHE A 132 25.43 -9.42 -16.95
N LEU A 133 25.72 -8.40 -16.13
CA LEU A 133 27.09 -7.90 -15.98
C LEU A 133 28.00 -8.95 -15.36
N ALA A 134 27.55 -9.68 -14.33
CA ALA A 134 28.32 -10.78 -13.77
C ALA A 134 28.63 -11.87 -14.82
N ALA A 135 27.62 -12.25 -15.60
CA ALA A 135 27.77 -13.25 -16.67
C ALA A 135 28.76 -12.78 -17.75
N ALA A 136 28.64 -11.53 -18.21
CA ALA A 136 29.54 -10.96 -19.20
C ALA A 136 31.00 -10.92 -18.71
N LEU A 137 31.23 -10.53 -17.45
CA LEU A 137 32.57 -10.51 -16.84
C LEU A 137 33.19 -11.91 -16.74
N ILE A 138 32.39 -12.92 -16.41
CA ILE A 138 32.84 -14.34 -16.38
C ILE A 138 33.26 -14.79 -17.78
N ILE A 139 32.51 -14.44 -18.81
CA ILE A 139 32.86 -14.75 -20.21
C ILE A 139 34.13 -14.04 -20.63
N MET A 140 34.21 -12.70 -20.38
CA MET A 140 35.37 -11.88 -20.72
C MET A 140 36.67 -12.39 -20.07
N LYS A 141 36.60 -12.91 -18.84
CA LYS A 141 37.75 -13.50 -18.13
C LYS A 141 38.41 -14.64 -18.93
N LYS A 142 37.69 -15.33 -19.82
CA LYS A 142 38.26 -16.40 -20.67
C LYS A 142 39.08 -15.83 -21.82
N PHE A 143 38.72 -14.65 -22.34
CA PHE A 143 39.39 -14.04 -23.51
C PHE A 143 40.51 -13.08 -23.10
N VAL A 144 40.37 -12.35 -21.98
CA VAL A 144 41.34 -11.32 -21.55
C VAL A 144 42.27 -11.89 -20.47
N LYS A 145 43.35 -12.53 -20.90
CA LYS A 145 44.32 -13.18 -19.97
C LYS A 145 45.03 -12.17 -19.03
N LYS A 146 45.35 -10.97 -19.54
CA LYS A 146 46.12 -9.93 -18.81
C LYS A 146 45.40 -9.43 -17.54
N HIS A 147 44.07 -9.33 -17.56
CA HIS A 147 43.26 -8.78 -16.45
C HIS A 147 42.35 -9.82 -15.78
N ARG A 148 42.65 -11.11 -15.94
CA ARG A 148 41.78 -12.23 -15.47
C ARG A 148 41.44 -12.18 -13.97
N PHE A 149 42.37 -11.73 -13.14
CA PHE A 149 42.15 -11.63 -11.68
C PHE A 149 41.22 -10.46 -11.34
N ALA A 150 41.45 -9.29 -11.96
CA ALA A 150 40.58 -8.14 -11.77
C ALA A 150 39.14 -8.41 -12.26
N LEU A 151 38.97 -8.99 -13.43
CA LEU A 151 37.69 -9.41 -13.97
C LEU A 151 37.02 -10.47 -13.09
N GLY A 152 37.80 -11.40 -12.50
CA GLY A 152 37.28 -12.37 -11.53
C GLY A 152 36.77 -11.72 -10.25
N GLY A 153 37.53 -10.81 -9.68
CA GLY A 153 37.12 -10.05 -8.49
C GLY A 153 35.85 -9.23 -8.73
N LEU A 154 35.80 -8.52 -9.89
CA LEU A 154 34.64 -7.73 -10.27
C LEU A 154 33.39 -8.61 -10.51
N SER A 155 33.54 -9.79 -11.13
CA SER A 155 32.42 -10.72 -11.31
C SER A 155 31.86 -11.23 -9.98
N ILE A 156 32.73 -11.51 -9.00
CA ILE A 156 32.32 -11.92 -7.65
C ILE A 156 31.51 -10.78 -6.98
N LEU A 157 31.95 -9.52 -7.12
CA LEU A 157 31.23 -8.36 -6.57
C LEU A 157 29.80 -8.28 -7.12
N PHE A 158 29.63 -8.42 -8.44
CA PHE A 158 28.30 -8.40 -9.06
C PHE A 158 27.43 -9.62 -8.68
N ILE A 159 28.02 -10.79 -8.51
CA ILE A 159 27.30 -11.98 -7.99
C ILE A 159 26.80 -11.70 -6.58
N MET A 160 27.64 -11.18 -5.70
CA MET A 160 27.25 -10.82 -4.33
C MET A 160 26.15 -9.77 -4.31
N ALA A 161 26.22 -8.74 -5.16
CA ALA A 161 25.18 -7.74 -5.32
C ALA A 161 23.85 -8.38 -5.80
N THR A 162 23.92 -9.29 -6.76
CA THR A 162 22.74 -10.02 -7.26
C THR A 162 22.06 -10.83 -6.14
N ILE A 163 22.85 -11.54 -5.33
CA ILE A 163 22.35 -12.33 -4.19
C ILE A 163 21.73 -11.39 -3.13
N MET A 164 22.39 -10.27 -2.81
CA MET A 164 21.89 -9.28 -1.87
C MET A 164 20.54 -8.68 -2.29
N ILE A 165 20.29 -8.54 -3.59
CA ILE A 165 19.03 -8.02 -4.13
C ILE A 165 17.96 -9.12 -4.20
N ALA A 166 18.34 -10.36 -4.53
CA ALA A 166 17.41 -11.47 -4.73
C ALA A 166 16.61 -11.82 -3.48
N MET A 167 17.25 -11.85 -2.31
CA MET A 167 16.60 -12.22 -1.04
C MET A 167 15.51 -11.24 -0.61
N PRO A 168 15.78 -9.92 -0.49
CA PRO A 168 14.72 -8.95 -0.14
C PRO A 168 13.68 -8.81 -1.24
N LEU A 169 14.05 -8.96 -2.52
CA LEU A 169 13.11 -8.93 -3.63
C LEU A 169 12.08 -10.07 -3.52
N SER A 170 12.53 -11.31 -3.25
CA SER A 170 11.63 -12.45 -3.09
C SER A 170 10.68 -12.29 -1.90
N ASN A 171 11.16 -11.73 -0.79
CA ASN A 171 10.34 -11.45 0.38
C ASN A 171 9.33 -10.33 0.10
N LYS A 172 9.74 -9.27 -0.58
CA LYS A 172 8.86 -8.16 -0.98
C LYS A 172 7.71 -8.62 -1.88
N ILE A 173 8.00 -9.54 -2.83
CA ILE A 173 6.97 -10.14 -3.70
C ILE A 173 5.99 -10.98 -2.86
N LYS A 174 6.50 -11.89 -2.03
CA LYS A 174 5.67 -12.76 -1.19
C LYS A 174 4.81 -11.99 -0.18
N GLU A 175 5.36 -10.93 0.42
CA GLU A 175 4.62 -10.05 1.33
C GLU A 175 3.55 -9.27 0.57
N ALA A 176 3.89 -8.71 -0.59
CA ALA A 176 2.97 -7.97 -1.42
C ALA A 176 1.74 -8.80 -1.84
N GLU A 177 1.96 -10.08 -2.20
CA GLU A 177 0.89 -11.01 -2.58
C GLU A 177 -0.06 -11.34 -1.42
N LYS A 178 0.38 -11.20 -0.18
CA LYS A 178 -0.38 -11.56 1.02
C LYS A 178 -0.90 -10.34 1.77
N GLU A 179 -0.39 -9.15 1.47
CA GLU A 179 -0.77 -7.91 2.16
C GLU A 179 -2.20 -7.52 1.83
N ALA A 180 -3.01 -7.32 2.86
CA ALA A 180 -4.38 -6.84 2.76
C ALA A 180 -4.64 -5.72 3.77
N ILE A 181 -5.63 -4.88 3.48
CA ILE A 181 -6.10 -3.80 4.35
C ILE A 181 -7.55 -4.10 4.76
N ILE A 182 -7.85 -3.89 6.02
CA ILE A 182 -9.22 -3.93 6.54
C ILE A 182 -9.97 -2.72 5.98
N ILE A 183 -11.06 -2.97 5.27
CA ILE A 183 -11.88 -1.94 4.63
C ILE A 183 -13.22 -1.70 5.34
N SER A 184 -13.64 -2.59 6.22
CA SER A 184 -14.80 -2.40 7.11
C SER A 184 -14.41 -1.54 8.32
N GLY A 185 -15.37 -0.79 8.88
CA GLY A 185 -15.12 0.13 10.01
C GLY A 185 -14.56 -0.56 11.24
N THR A 186 -15.21 -1.64 11.68
CA THR A 186 -14.76 -2.49 12.79
C THR A 186 -15.24 -3.91 12.54
N THR A 187 -14.35 -4.87 12.70
CA THR A 187 -14.66 -6.30 12.58
C THR A 187 -13.82 -7.09 13.58
N ASP A 188 -14.22 -8.30 13.90
CA ASP A 188 -13.51 -9.16 14.84
C ASP A 188 -12.81 -10.30 14.10
N ALA A 189 -11.56 -10.54 14.47
CA ALA A 189 -10.90 -11.79 14.13
C ALA A 189 -11.43 -12.91 15.00
N ARG A 190 -11.84 -14.03 14.38
CA ARG A 190 -12.51 -15.15 15.00
C ARG A 190 -11.61 -16.38 15.07
N MET A 191 -11.96 -17.31 15.95
CA MET A 191 -11.22 -18.55 16.12
C MET A 191 -11.40 -19.49 14.91
N GLU A 192 -12.60 -19.50 14.33
CA GLU A 192 -13.03 -20.38 13.23
C GLU A 192 -13.70 -19.56 12.12
N PRO A 193 -13.81 -20.08 10.88
CA PRO A 193 -14.47 -19.40 9.77
C PRO A 193 -16.01 -19.53 9.86
N ALA A 194 -16.58 -18.98 10.93
CA ALA A 194 -18.01 -18.99 11.20
C ALA A 194 -18.45 -17.69 11.86
N SER A 195 -19.69 -17.25 11.58
CA SER A 195 -20.23 -15.99 12.10
C SER A 195 -20.54 -16.01 13.60
N ASP A 196 -20.73 -17.18 14.16
CA ASP A 196 -21.01 -17.45 15.57
C ASP A 196 -19.75 -17.86 16.37
N ALA A 197 -18.60 -18.01 15.69
CA ALA A 197 -17.35 -18.37 16.34
C ALA A 197 -16.86 -17.29 17.31
N THR A 198 -16.13 -17.73 18.35
CA THR A 198 -15.57 -16.85 19.39
C THR A 198 -14.67 -15.78 18.79
N SER A 199 -14.93 -14.50 19.15
CA SER A 199 -14.07 -13.36 18.82
C SER A 199 -12.77 -13.44 19.62
N LEU A 200 -11.65 -13.25 18.93
CA LEU A 200 -10.30 -13.27 19.52
C LEU A 200 -9.78 -11.87 19.80
N PHE A 201 -9.89 -10.98 18.82
CA PHE A 201 -9.43 -9.59 18.94
C PHE A 201 -10.09 -8.70 17.87
N PRO A 202 -10.29 -7.41 18.19
CA PRO A 202 -10.86 -6.47 17.24
C PRO A 202 -9.85 -6.06 16.17
N LEU A 203 -10.38 -5.78 14.98
CA LEU A 203 -9.70 -5.19 13.84
C LEU A 203 -10.41 -3.92 13.43
N TYR A 204 -9.64 -2.91 13.10
CA TYR A 204 -10.16 -1.59 12.75
C TYR A 204 -9.85 -1.27 11.29
N GLU A 205 -10.65 -0.41 10.71
CA GLU A 205 -10.48 0.12 9.37
C GLU A 205 -9.05 0.64 9.15
N GLY A 206 -8.47 0.32 8.00
CA GLY A 206 -7.11 0.72 7.64
C GLY A 206 -6.00 -0.17 8.21
N MET A 207 -6.31 -1.13 9.10
CA MET A 207 -5.30 -2.04 9.61
C MET A 207 -4.71 -2.92 8.51
N LYS A 208 -3.37 -3.03 8.53
CA LYS A 208 -2.62 -3.94 7.69
C LYS A 208 -2.65 -5.35 8.28
N VAL A 209 -2.94 -6.32 7.44
CA VAL A 209 -2.91 -7.75 7.76
C VAL A 209 -2.29 -8.55 6.61
N TYR A 210 -1.90 -9.78 6.88
CA TYR A 210 -1.40 -10.71 5.86
C TYR A 210 -2.34 -11.91 5.76
N VAL A 211 -2.86 -12.20 4.57
CA VAL A 211 -3.71 -13.36 4.32
C VAL A 211 -2.84 -14.60 4.24
N ILE A 212 -3.16 -15.61 5.07
CA ILE A 212 -2.46 -16.90 5.10
C ILE A 212 -3.20 -17.93 4.26
N LYS A 213 -4.54 -17.95 4.37
CA LYS A 213 -5.43 -18.92 3.72
C LYS A 213 -6.79 -18.29 3.49
N SER A 214 -7.42 -18.64 2.37
CA SER A 214 -8.84 -18.31 2.08
C SER A 214 -9.67 -19.58 2.01
N ASN A 215 -10.87 -19.54 2.54
CA ASN A 215 -11.83 -20.65 2.53
C ASN A 215 -13.27 -20.12 2.59
N GLU A 216 -14.08 -20.42 1.57
CA GLU A 216 -15.54 -20.20 1.54
C GLU A 216 -16.03 -18.85 2.11
N GLY A 217 -15.47 -17.74 1.59
CA GLY A 217 -15.84 -16.39 2.03
C GLY A 217 -15.17 -15.92 3.34
N TRP A 218 -14.25 -16.70 3.89
CA TRP A 218 -13.44 -16.38 5.06
C TRP A 218 -11.96 -16.36 4.71
N CYS A 219 -11.23 -15.47 5.37
CA CYS A 219 -9.76 -15.37 5.24
C CYS A 219 -9.11 -15.56 6.60
N LYS A 220 -8.16 -16.50 6.70
CA LYS A 220 -7.26 -16.58 7.84
C LYS A 220 -6.19 -15.54 7.67
N ILE A 221 -6.11 -14.62 8.63
CA ILE A 221 -5.18 -13.50 8.59
C ILE A 221 -4.13 -13.59 9.70
N LYS A 222 -3.02 -12.92 9.45
CA LYS A 222 -1.94 -12.70 10.43
C LYS A 222 -1.70 -11.20 10.53
N ARG A 223 -1.75 -10.66 11.74
CA ARG A 223 -1.37 -9.28 12.04
C ARG A 223 0.17 -9.14 12.12
N PRO A 224 0.72 -7.91 12.04
CA PRO A 224 2.15 -7.66 12.25
C PRO A 224 2.70 -8.09 13.61
N ASP A 225 1.86 -8.14 14.65
CA ASP A 225 2.19 -8.64 16.01
C ASP A 225 2.09 -10.18 16.13
N ASN A 226 2.01 -10.90 15.01
CA ASN A 226 1.92 -12.35 14.89
C ASN A 226 0.59 -12.99 15.36
N LYS A 227 -0.40 -12.22 15.79
CA LYS A 227 -1.73 -12.74 16.11
C LYS A 227 -2.44 -13.21 14.84
N THR A 228 -3.11 -14.36 14.92
CA THR A 228 -3.85 -14.95 13.80
C THR A 228 -5.31 -15.16 14.16
N GLY A 229 -6.19 -15.07 13.16
CA GLY A 229 -7.62 -15.32 13.31
C GLY A 229 -8.31 -15.34 11.95
N TRP A 230 -9.58 -15.68 11.93
CA TRP A 230 -10.43 -15.71 10.75
C TRP A 230 -11.28 -14.44 10.67
N ILE A 231 -11.41 -13.89 9.47
CA ILE A 231 -12.23 -12.70 9.16
C ILE A 231 -13.03 -12.95 7.88
N ALA A 232 -14.21 -12.36 7.78
CA ALA A 232 -14.99 -12.44 6.55
C ALA A 232 -14.23 -11.76 5.40
N ALA A 233 -14.16 -12.38 4.23
CA ALA A 233 -13.42 -11.90 3.08
C ALA A 233 -13.91 -10.53 2.58
N LYS A 234 -15.18 -10.19 2.78
CA LYS A 234 -15.77 -8.89 2.46
C LYS A 234 -15.19 -7.71 3.26
N ASP A 235 -14.61 -7.98 4.44
CA ASP A 235 -14.11 -6.97 5.37
C ASP A 235 -12.66 -6.55 5.09
N LEU A 236 -11.99 -7.24 4.19
CA LEU A 236 -10.62 -6.93 3.78
C LEU A 236 -10.49 -6.81 2.27
N SER A 237 -9.41 -6.16 1.80
CA SER A 237 -9.04 -6.17 0.38
C SER A 237 -7.54 -6.29 0.22
N MET A 238 -7.12 -7.11 -0.75
CA MET A 238 -5.71 -7.33 -1.07
C MET A 238 -5.09 -6.07 -1.67
N VAL A 239 -3.85 -5.78 -1.30
CA VAL A 239 -3.11 -4.64 -1.88
C VAL A 239 -2.68 -4.96 -3.30
N THR A 240 -2.14 -6.15 -3.54
CA THR A 240 -1.75 -6.66 -4.86
C THR A 240 -2.58 -7.90 -5.18
N GLY A 241 -3.03 -8.01 -6.40
CA GLY A 241 -3.85 -9.11 -6.86
C GLY A 241 -5.14 -8.61 -7.51
N PRO A 242 -5.91 -9.48 -8.15
CA PRO A 242 -7.25 -9.13 -8.56
C PRO A 242 -8.01 -8.71 -7.30
N SER A 243 -8.86 -7.69 -7.42
CA SER A 243 -9.91 -7.43 -6.45
C SER A 243 -10.83 -8.65 -6.47
N THR A 244 -10.40 -9.71 -5.84
CA THR A 244 -11.19 -10.93 -5.71
C THR A 244 -12.31 -10.61 -4.76
N GLN A 245 -13.45 -10.34 -5.34
CA GLN A 245 -14.69 -10.78 -4.76
C GLN A 245 -14.55 -12.30 -4.61
N PHE A 246 -14.40 -12.74 -3.38
CA PHE A 246 -14.53 -14.16 -3.02
C PHE A 246 -16.01 -14.51 -2.93
#